data_9c4f656972c5ab2fda82d97bbeca3a84
#
_entry.id   9c4f656972c5ab2fda82d97bbeca3a84
#
_cell.length_a   1.000
_cell.length_b   1.000
_cell.length_c   1.000
_cell.angle_alpha   90.00
_cell.angle_beta   90.00
_cell.angle_gamma   90.00
#
_symmetry.space_group_name_H-M   'P 1'
#
loop_
_entity.id
_entity.type
_entity.pdbx_description
1 polymer ?
#
loop_
_entity_poly.entity_id
_entity_poly.type
_entity_poly.pdbx_seq_one_letter_code
_entity_poly.pdbx_strand_id
1 'polypeptide(L)'
;CNDLIRRVCDLFPENFAPVCQLPQSPETSLDTSIAELSRCVEQMGFIGCNLNPDPSGGSWKDPRLGDRYWYPLYEKMVELDVPAMIHVSGACHHSLDTTTSYYLGGDTTAFTHLLFSDVFTAFPELKLIIPHGGGAVPYHWGRFRGIAQDRGLGDLDARVLGNIYFDTCVYHQRGIDLLLDVIPTKNILF
;
A
#
# COMPACT_ATOMS: atom_id res chain seq x y z
N CYS A 1 19.32 -0.36 -6.49
CA CYS A 1 18.36 0.70 -6.19
C CYS A 1 18.49 1.16 -4.73
N ASN A 2 18.29 0.27 -3.74
CA ASN A 2 18.25 0.62 -2.31
C ASN A 2 19.58 1.21 -1.78
N ASP A 3 20.74 0.71 -2.25
CA ASP A 3 22.04 1.30 -1.88
C ASP A 3 22.18 2.77 -2.33
N LEU A 4 21.59 3.12 -3.49
CA LEU A 4 21.54 4.50 -3.95
C LEU A 4 20.62 5.35 -3.10
N ILE A 5 19.43 4.82 -2.73
CA ILE A 5 18.51 5.49 -1.80
C ILE A 5 19.23 5.80 -0.47
N ARG A 6 19.90 4.80 0.12
CA ARG A 6 20.67 4.99 1.35
C ARG A 6 21.71 6.10 1.19
N ARG A 7 22.48 6.08 0.09
CA ARG A 7 23.49 7.10 -0.18
C ARG A 7 22.90 8.51 -0.27
N VAL A 8 21.73 8.68 -0.88
CA VAL A 8 21.05 9.99 -0.94
C VAL A 8 20.63 10.44 0.46
N CYS A 9 20.09 9.54 1.27
CA CYS A 9 19.71 9.85 2.64
C CYS A 9 20.94 10.19 3.52
N ASP A 10 22.09 9.54 3.29
CA ASP A 10 23.34 9.89 3.98
C ASP A 10 23.86 11.29 3.62
N LEU A 11 23.63 11.73 2.37
CA LEU A 11 24.01 13.08 1.92
C LEU A 11 23.07 14.16 2.45
N PHE A 12 21.81 13.83 2.72
CA PHE A 12 20.77 14.76 3.16
C PHE A 12 19.94 14.19 4.32
N PRO A 13 20.58 13.91 5.48
CA PRO A 13 19.94 13.18 6.56
C PRO A 13 18.77 13.93 7.23
N GLU A 14 18.78 15.26 7.14
CA GLU A 14 17.70 16.10 7.69
C GLU A 14 16.48 16.20 6.76
N ASN A 15 16.59 15.73 5.51
CA ASN A 15 15.56 15.90 4.50
C ASN A 15 14.90 14.57 4.06
N PHE A 16 15.61 13.45 4.15
CA PHE A 16 15.15 12.18 3.61
C PHE A 16 15.29 11.04 4.61
N ALA A 17 14.25 10.19 4.65
CA ALA A 17 14.28 8.89 5.29
C ALA A 17 14.18 7.79 4.23
N PRO A 18 14.95 6.70 4.32
CA PRO A 18 14.98 5.68 3.27
C PRO A 18 13.79 4.74 3.34
N VAL A 19 13.16 4.50 2.19
CA VAL A 19 12.08 3.51 2.01
C VAL A 19 12.53 2.49 0.97
N CYS A 20 12.40 1.20 1.32
CA CYS A 20 12.89 0.08 0.52
C CYS A 20 12.03 -0.13 -0.74
N GLN A 21 12.67 -0.21 -1.88
CA GLN A 21 12.06 -0.70 -3.10
C GLN A 21 12.21 -2.23 -3.14
N LEU A 22 11.09 -2.95 -3.02
CA LEU A 22 11.10 -4.41 -3.07
C LEU A 22 11.37 -4.93 -4.49
N PRO A 23 12.26 -5.92 -4.66
CA PRO A 23 12.48 -6.58 -5.95
C PRO A 23 11.35 -7.56 -6.23
N GLN A 24 10.32 -7.12 -6.96
CA GLN A 24 9.16 -7.91 -7.31
C GLN A 24 9.12 -8.16 -8.82
N SER A 25 8.74 -9.36 -9.21
CA SER A 25 8.46 -9.73 -10.61
C SER A 25 7.18 -10.57 -10.66
N PRO A 26 6.40 -10.49 -11.75
CA PRO A 26 5.16 -11.25 -11.85
C PRO A 26 5.41 -12.77 -11.71
N GLU A 27 4.48 -13.45 -11.02
CA GLU A 27 4.45 -14.91 -10.92
C GLU A 27 5.72 -15.53 -10.29
N THR A 28 6.45 -14.77 -9.44
CA THR A 28 7.65 -15.25 -8.73
C THR A 28 7.42 -15.28 -7.22
N SER A 29 8.27 -16.02 -6.48
CA SER A 29 8.20 -16.03 -5.01
C SER A 29 8.62 -14.68 -4.42
N LEU A 30 8.17 -14.40 -3.19
CA LEU A 30 8.54 -13.19 -2.44
C LEU A 30 9.86 -13.31 -1.66
N ASP A 31 10.59 -14.42 -1.76
CA ASP A 31 11.79 -14.68 -0.97
C ASP A 31 12.86 -13.60 -1.14
N THR A 32 13.07 -13.14 -2.38
CA THR A 32 14.03 -12.07 -2.66
C THR A 32 13.58 -10.73 -2.11
N SER A 33 12.27 -10.46 -2.12
CA SER A 33 11.68 -9.24 -1.54
C SER A 33 11.82 -9.23 -0.02
N ILE A 34 11.58 -10.37 0.62
CA ILE A 34 11.71 -10.54 2.08
C ILE A 34 13.18 -10.38 2.51
N ALA A 35 14.11 -11.03 1.79
CA ALA A 35 15.54 -10.92 2.07
C ALA A 35 16.05 -9.47 1.91
N GLU A 36 15.62 -8.78 0.86
CA GLU A 36 16.02 -7.38 0.63
C GLU A 36 15.38 -6.44 1.65
N LEU A 37 14.12 -6.66 2.06
CA LEU A 37 13.49 -5.89 3.12
C LEU A 37 14.28 -6.00 4.42
N SER A 38 14.61 -7.24 4.85
CA SER A 38 15.42 -7.47 6.04
C SER A 38 16.78 -6.77 5.95
N ARG A 39 17.48 -6.90 4.83
CA ARG A 39 18.75 -6.20 4.61
C ARG A 39 18.63 -4.68 4.74
N CYS A 40 17.62 -4.11 4.11
CA CYS A 40 17.39 -2.67 4.13
C CYS A 40 17.08 -2.15 5.53
N VAL A 41 16.20 -2.82 6.26
CA VAL A 41 15.80 -2.37 7.60
C VAL A 41 16.91 -2.60 8.62
N GLU A 42 17.43 -3.84 8.71
CA GLU A 42 18.37 -4.24 9.78
C GLU A 42 19.78 -3.69 9.58
N GLN A 43 20.25 -3.58 8.32
CA GLN A 43 21.63 -3.18 8.03
C GLN A 43 21.77 -1.73 7.56
N MET A 44 20.69 -1.15 7.01
CA MET A 44 20.73 0.16 6.36
C MET A 44 19.77 1.17 6.99
N GLY A 45 18.98 0.78 8.01
CA GLY A 45 18.08 1.68 8.74
C GLY A 45 16.91 2.23 7.92
N PHE A 46 16.38 1.44 6.99
CA PHE A 46 15.17 1.78 6.25
C PHE A 46 13.94 1.73 7.15
N ILE A 47 12.99 2.62 6.95
CA ILE A 47 11.81 2.82 7.81
C ILE A 47 10.50 2.28 7.24
N GLY A 48 10.52 1.70 6.06
CA GLY A 48 9.36 1.15 5.36
C GLY A 48 9.73 0.58 4.01
N CYS A 49 8.73 0.15 3.25
CA CYS A 49 8.92 -0.33 1.89
C CYS A 49 7.79 0.10 0.94
N ASN A 50 8.08 0.08 -0.36
CA ASN A 50 7.07 0.14 -1.41
C ASN A 50 6.72 -1.29 -1.84
N LEU A 51 5.43 -1.63 -1.76
CA LEU A 51 4.87 -2.90 -2.17
C LEU A 51 4.07 -2.70 -3.45
N ASN A 52 4.51 -3.32 -4.55
CA ASN A 52 3.75 -3.30 -5.80
C ASN A 52 2.68 -4.41 -5.78
N PRO A 53 1.38 -4.07 -5.81
CA PRO A 53 0.30 -5.07 -5.79
C PRO A 53 0.11 -5.77 -7.14
N ASP A 54 0.69 -5.22 -8.21
CA ASP A 54 0.61 -5.74 -9.58
C ASP A 54 1.93 -5.52 -10.33
N PRO A 55 2.97 -6.33 -10.08
CA PRO A 55 4.22 -6.27 -10.84
C PRO A 55 4.06 -6.48 -12.34
N SER A 56 2.93 -7.03 -12.78
CA SER A 56 2.63 -7.27 -14.21
C SER A 56 2.15 -6.02 -14.97
N GLY A 57 2.04 -4.86 -14.29
CA GLY A 57 1.74 -3.59 -14.93
C GLY A 57 0.35 -3.50 -15.56
N GLY A 58 -0.69 -3.89 -14.84
CA GLY A 58 -2.09 -3.80 -15.24
C GLY A 58 -2.73 -5.13 -15.67
N SER A 59 -1.98 -6.22 -15.63
CA SER A 59 -2.50 -7.55 -15.97
C SER A 59 -2.93 -8.38 -14.76
N TRP A 60 -2.61 -7.94 -13.54
CA TRP A 60 -2.99 -8.55 -12.27
C TRP A 60 -2.75 -10.06 -12.22
N LYS A 61 -1.55 -10.48 -12.63
CA LYS A 61 -1.17 -11.90 -12.70
C LYS A 61 -0.90 -12.52 -11.34
N ASP A 62 -0.43 -11.73 -10.39
CA ASP A 62 -0.14 -12.20 -9.05
C ASP A 62 -1.43 -12.37 -8.22
N PRO A 63 -1.39 -13.17 -7.16
CA PRO A 63 -2.51 -13.31 -6.23
C PRO A 63 -2.93 -11.97 -5.62
N ARG A 64 -4.22 -11.84 -5.28
CA ARG A 64 -4.74 -10.64 -4.60
C ARG A 64 -4.01 -10.41 -3.29
N LEU A 65 -3.87 -9.16 -2.86
CA LEU A 65 -3.21 -8.79 -1.60
C LEU A 65 -3.79 -9.50 -0.35
N GLY A 66 -5.01 -10.01 -0.42
CA GLY A 66 -5.61 -10.83 0.62
C GLY A 66 -5.21 -12.32 0.60
N ASP A 67 -4.46 -12.77 -0.38
CA ASP A 67 -4.07 -14.17 -0.53
C ASP A 67 -2.91 -14.54 0.39
N ARG A 68 -2.86 -15.82 0.78
CA ARG A 68 -1.79 -16.42 1.62
C ARG A 68 -0.40 -16.29 1.00
N TYR A 69 -0.29 -16.10 -0.29
CA TYR A 69 0.96 -15.80 -0.98
C TYR A 69 1.71 -14.62 -0.37
N TRP A 70 1.01 -13.57 0.09
CA TRP A 70 1.60 -12.36 0.66
C TRP A 70 1.96 -12.49 2.15
N TYR A 71 1.44 -13.51 2.85
CA TYR A 71 1.58 -13.64 4.30
C TYR A 71 3.03 -13.66 4.79
N PRO A 72 3.99 -14.36 4.14
CA PRO A 72 5.39 -14.32 4.58
C PRO A 72 6.01 -12.91 4.54
N LEU A 73 5.60 -12.07 3.58
CA LEU A 73 6.03 -10.68 3.52
C LEU A 73 5.36 -9.84 4.63
N TYR A 74 4.06 -10.03 4.88
CA TYR A 74 3.36 -9.33 5.95
C TYR A 74 3.91 -9.69 7.33
N GLU A 75 4.21 -10.96 7.57
CA GLU A 75 4.86 -11.42 8.78
C GLU A 75 6.22 -10.71 8.99
N LYS A 76 7.03 -10.63 7.95
CA LYS A 76 8.32 -9.93 8.02
C LYS A 76 8.16 -8.42 8.24
N MET A 77 7.17 -7.78 7.66
CA MET A 77 6.89 -6.36 7.90
C MET A 77 6.47 -6.10 9.35
N VAL A 78 5.64 -6.97 9.92
CA VAL A 78 5.24 -6.89 11.34
C VAL A 78 6.42 -7.15 12.27
N GLU A 79 7.23 -8.17 11.99
CA GLU A 79 8.47 -8.47 12.74
C GLU A 79 9.43 -7.28 12.80
N LEU A 80 9.58 -6.57 11.69
CA LEU A 80 10.46 -5.41 11.56
C LEU A 80 9.80 -4.08 11.98
N ASP A 81 8.51 -4.09 12.32
CA ASP A 81 7.68 -2.91 12.63
C ASP A 81 7.76 -1.81 11.55
N VAL A 82 7.66 -2.18 10.28
CA VAL A 82 7.73 -1.25 9.14
C VAL A 82 6.44 -1.23 8.33
N PRO A 83 5.96 -0.06 7.91
CA PRO A 83 4.83 0.07 7.00
C PRO A 83 5.23 -0.23 5.55
N ALA A 84 4.23 -0.58 4.73
CA ALA A 84 4.38 -0.55 3.28
C ALA A 84 3.43 0.46 2.64
N MET A 85 3.95 1.26 1.70
CA MET A 85 3.12 2.00 0.75
C MET A 85 2.78 1.06 -0.42
N ILE A 86 1.50 0.91 -0.68
CA ILE A 86 1.01 0.21 -1.87
C ILE A 86 1.28 1.11 -3.07
N HIS A 87 2.13 0.66 -3.98
CA HIS A 87 2.55 1.51 -5.10
C HIS A 87 2.65 0.70 -6.38
N VAL A 88 1.69 0.86 -7.29
CA VAL A 88 1.78 0.27 -8.63
C VAL A 88 2.93 0.90 -9.43
N SER A 89 3.53 0.11 -10.31
CA SER A 89 4.57 0.55 -11.24
C SER A 89 3.97 1.12 -12.54
N GLY A 90 4.77 1.29 -13.57
CA GLY A 90 4.29 1.68 -14.90
C GLY A 90 3.30 0.67 -15.48
N ALA A 91 2.29 1.18 -16.20
CA ALA A 91 1.35 0.32 -16.92
C ALA A 91 2.04 -0.29 -18.14
N CYS A 92 1.95 -1.63 -18.28
CA CYS A 92 2.38 -2.37 -19.45
C CYS A 92 1.20 -2.75 -20.37
N HIS A 93 -0.02 -2.63 -19.87
CA HIS A 93 -1.24 -2.93 -20.63
C HIS A 93 -1.63 -1.74 -21.50
N HIS A 94 -1.81 -1.99 -22.80
CA HIS A 94 -2.05 -0.94 -23.81
C HIS A 94 -3.29 -0.07 -23.60
N SER A 95 -4.26 -0.54 -22.82
CA SER A 95 -5.50 0.20 -22.52
C SER A 95 -5.39 1.07 -21.27
N LEU A 96 -4.25 1.09 -20.59
CA LEU A 96 -4.07 1.82 -19.35
C LEU A 96 -3.03 2.93 -19.53
N ASP A 97 -3.38 4.13 -19.13
CA ASP A 97 -2.41 5.20 -18.91
C ASP A 97 -1.88 5.11 -17.47
N THR A 98 -0.56 5.15 -17.30
CA THR A 98 0.09 4.93 -16.02
C THR A 98 -0.38 5.90 -14.94
N THR A 99 -0.33 7.20 -15.23
CA THR A 99 -0.51 8.26 -14.21
C THR A 99 -1.96 8.66 -13.98
N THR A 100 -2.85 8.34 -14.90
CA THR A 100 -4.25 8.72 -14.80
C THR A 100 -5.15 7.57 -14.37
N SER A 101 -5.26 6.52 -15.18
CA SER A 101 -6.20 5.44 -14.91
C SER A 101 -5.60 4.32 -14.05
N TYR A 102 -4.34 3.97 -14.29
CA TYR A 102 -3.76 2.80 -13.64
C TYR A 102 -3.44 3.04 -12.15
N TYR A 103 -2.84 4.17 -11.79
CA TYR A 103 -2.53 4.45 -10.39
C TYR A 103 -3.80 4.48 -9.54
N LEU A 104 -4.78 5.30 -9.89
CA LEU A 104 -6.02 5.43 -9.13
C LEU A 104 -6.83 4.12 -9.10
N GLY A 105 -6.86 3.41 -10.22
CA GLY A 105 -7.50 2.09 -10.32
C GLY A 105 -6.79 1.03 -9.50
N GLY A 106 -5.46 1.04 -9.50
CA GLY A 106 -4.61 0.13 -8.74
C GLY A 106 -4.80 0.29 -7.23
N ASP A 107 -4.77 1.52 -6.72
CA ASP A 107 -4.99 1.84 -5.31
C ASP A 107 -6.36 1.36 -4.84
N THR A 108 -7.39 1.67 -5.63
CA THR A 108 -8.78 1.25 -5.35
C THR A 108 -8.91 -0.28 -5.35
N THR A 109 -8.23 -0.96 -6.28
CA THR A 109 -8.22 -2.43 -6.38
C THR A 109 -7.50 -3.04 -5.18
N ALA A 110 -6.34 -2.49 -4.81
CA ALA A 110 -5.57 -2.94 -3.64
C ALA A 110 -6.39 -2.83 -2.34
N PHE A 111 -7.04 -1.69 -2.11
CA PHE A 111 -7.95 -1.52 -0.98
C PHE A 111 -9.05 -2.59 -0.98
N THR A 112 -9.65 -2.85 -2.14
CA THR A 112 -10.72 -3.86 -2.28
C THR A 112 -10.22 -5.27 -1.95
N HIS A 113 -8.99 -5.62 -2.35
CA HIS A 113 -8.38 -6.90 -2.00
C HIS A 113 -8.24 -7.07 -0.48
N LEU A 114 -7.81 -6.03 0.21
CA LEU A 114 -7.63 -6.04 1.66
C LEU A 114 -8.96 -6.04 2.41
N LEU A 115 -9.93 -5.23 1.98
CA LEU A 115 -11.26 -5.17 2.58
C LEU A 115 -11.94 -6.54 2.62
N PHE A 116 -11.82 -7.32 1.55
CA PHE A 116 -12.48 -8.62 1.43
C PHE A 116 -11.62 -9.81 1.87
N SER A 117 -10.60 -9.57 2.67
CA SER A 117 -9.68 -10.59 3.18
C SER A 117 -9.71 -10.69 4.70
N ASP A 118 -8.98 -11.64 5.25
CA ASP A 118 -8.73 -11.80 6.69
C ASP A 118 -7.34 -11.28 7.12
N VAL A 119 -6.64 -10.54 6.24
CA VAL A 119 -5.27 -10.06 6.48
C VAL A 119 -5.15 -9.31 7.80
N PHE A 120 -6.02 -8.35 8.10
CA PHE A 120 -5.94 -7.57 9.33
C PHE A 120 -6.38 -8.33 10.59
N THR A 121 -7.07 -9.46 10.41
CA THR A 121 -7.32 -10.40 11.50
C THR A 121 -6.08 -11.25 11.78
N ALA A 122 -5.37 -11.66 10.72
CA ALA A 122 -4.13 -12.44 10.83
C ALA A 122 -2.94 -11.58 11.26
N PHE A 123 -2.89 -10.32 10.83
CA PHE A 123 -1.81 -9.37 11.10
C PHE A 123 -2.37 -8.03 11.63
N PRO A 124 -2.83 -7.97 12.88
CA PRO A 124 -3.46 -6.77 13.43
C PRO A 124 -2.50 -5.56 13.55
N GLU A 125 -1.20 -5.80 13.54
CA GLU A 125 -0.17 -4.75 13.62
C GLU A 125 0.36 -4.31 12.24
N LEU A 126 -0.07 -4.95 11.16
CA LEU A 126 0.33 -4.59 9.80
C LEU A 126 -0.15 -3.17 9.46
N LYS A 127 0.74 -2.35 8.91
CA LYS A 127 0.46 -0.97 8.51
C LYS A 127 0.64 -0.81 7.00
N LEU A 128 -0.43 -0.42 6.31
CA LEU A 128 -0.44 -0.23 4.86
C LEU A 128 -0.89 1.19 4.51
N ILE A 129 -0.21 1.82 3.57
CA ILE A 129 -0.51 3.17 3.08
C ILE A 129 -1.07 3.01 1.67
N ILE A 130 -2.27 3.54 1.43
CA ILE A 130 -2.86 3.63 0.09
C ILE A 130 -2.61 5.06 -0.41
N PRO A 131 -1.74 5.25 -1.41
CA PRO A 131 -1.34 6.57 -1.88
C PRO A 131 -2.42 7.25 -2.73
N HIS A 132 -2.08 8.45 -3.25
CA HIS A 132 -2.93 9.25 -4.14
C HIS A 132 -4.32 9.52 -3.53
N GLY A 133 -4.35 9.85 -2.22
CA GLY A 133 -5.57 10.06 -1.47
C GLY A 133 -6.46 8.81 -1.38
N GLY A 134 -5.90 7.62 -1.58
CA GLY A 134 -6.64 6.36 -1.60
C GLY A 134 -7.33 6.06 -2.93
N GLY A 135 -6.90 6.68 -4.04
CA GLY A 135 -7.55 6.52 -5.33
C GLY A 135 -9.01 6.99 -5.31
N ALA A 136 -9.97 6.11 -5.59
CA ALA A 136 -11.39 6.41 -5.52
C ALA A 136 -12.04 6.05 -4.16
N VAL A 137 -11.27 5.52 -3.21
CA VAL A 137 -11.81 4.92 -1.98
C VAL A 137 -12.55 5.92 -1.09
N PRO A 138 -11.98 7.06 -0.67
CA PRO A 138 -12.69 8.01 0.18
C PRO A 138 -13.93 8.60 -0.50
N TYR A 139 -13.84 8.88 -1.80
CA TYR A 139 -14.96 9.38 -2.59
C TYR A 139 -16.16 8.39 -2.62
N HIS A 140 -15.87 7.09 -2.56
CA HIS A 140 -16.88 6.02 -2.56
C HIS A 140 -17.01 5.30 -1.20
N TRP A 141 -16.61 5.92 -0.08
CA TRP A 141 -16.61 5.30 1.25
C TRP A 141 -17.98 4.69 1.62
N GLY A 142 -19.07 5.41 1.33
CA GLY A 142 -20.42 4.91 1.55
C GLY A 142 -20.75 3.64 0.76
N ARG A 143 -20.21 3.49 -0.47
CA ARG A 143 -20.35 2.27 -1.27
C ARG A 143 -19.61 1.10 -0.63
N PHE A 144 -18.37 1.29 -0.21
CA PHE A 144 -17.59 0.23 0.47
C PHE A 144 -18.23 -0.19 1.78
N ARG A 145 -18.77 0.77 2.56
CA ARG A 145 -19.52 0.48 3.78
C ARG A 145 -20.76 -0.37 3.51
N GLY A 146 -21.58 -0.02 2.54
CA GLY A 146 -22.76 -0.79 2.15
C GLY A 146 -22.40 -2.21 1.71
N ILE A 147 -21.38 -2.38 0.86
CA ILE A 147 -20.92 -3.69 0.42
C ILE A 147 -20.36 -4.53 1.59
N ALA A 148 -19.63 -3.91 2.51
CA ALA A 148 -19.12 -4.60 3.69
C ALA A 148 -20.27 -5.13 4.56
N GLN A 149 -21.31 -4.32 4.79
CA GLN A 149 -22.52 -4.73 5.51
C GLN A 149 -23.28 -5.87 4.80
N ASP A 150 -23.52 -5.74 3.50
CA ASP A 150 -24.21 -6.75 2.70
C ASP A 150 -23.49 -8.11 2.71
N ARG A 151 -22.16 -8.10 2.82
CA ARG A 151 -21.34 -9.31 2.90
C ARG A 151 -21.09 -9.80 4.34
N GLY A 152 -21.69 -9.17 5.35
CA GLY A 152 -21.53 -9.56 6.74
C GLY A 152 -20.13 -9.30 7.31
N LEU A 153 -19.37 -8.36 6.74
CA LEU A 153 -18.00 -8.03 7.17
C LEU A 153 -17.95 -7.07 8.37
N GLY A 154 -19.11 -6.60 8.83
CA GLY A 154 -19.22 -5.68 9.95
C GLY A 154 -19.01 -4.21 9.56
N ASP A 155 -18.56 -3.42 10.53
CA ASP A 155 -18.28 -2.00 10.35
C ASP A 155 -16.99 -1.79 9.56
N LEU A 156 -17.06 -0.95 8.51
CA LEU A 156 -15.93 -0.69 7.60
C LEU A 156 -14.77 -0.02 8.35
N ASP A 157 -15.07 0.99 9.16
CA ASP A 157 -14.05 1.79 9.84
C ASP A 157 -13.27 0.93 10.84
N ALA A 158 -13.98 0.15 11.65
CA ALA A 158 -13.38 -0.80 12.59
C ALA A 158 -12.55 -1.87 11.88
N ARG A 159 -12.95 -2.26 10.67
CA ARG A 159 -12.28 -3.31 9.91
C ARG A 159 -10.95 -2.87 9.29
N VAL A 160 -10.83 -1.62 8.84
CA VAL A 160 -9.69 -1.19 8.03
C VAL A 160 -8.87 -0.06 8.64
N LEU A 161 -9.46 0.84 9.43
CA LEU A 161 -8.76 2.02 9.93
C LEU A 161 -7.81 1.77 11.11
N GLY A 162 -7.68 0.53 11.58
CA GLY A 162 -6.57 0.12 12.45
C GLY A 162 -5.25 -0.08 11.70
N ASN A 163 -5.32 -0.32 10.39
CA ASN A 163 -4.22 -0.81 9.57
C ASN A 163 -3.96 -0.01 8.29
N ILE A 164 -4.96 0.72 7.78
CA ILE A 164 -4.86 1.47 6.52
C ILE A 164 -4.72 2.95 6.80
N TYR A 165 -3.76 3.55 6.10
CA TYR A 165 -3.47 4.98 6.08
C TYR A 165 -3.56 5.50 4.64
N PHE A 166 -3.81 6.80 4.49
CA PHE A 166 -3.91 7.48 3.20
C PHE A 166 -2.96 8.67 3.18
N ASP A 167 -2.48 9.05 2.00
CA ASP A 167 -1.72 10.29 1.84
C ASP A 167 -2.57 11.44 1.30
N THR A 168 -2.00 12.64 1.26
CA THR A 168 -2.66 13.83 0.71
C THR A 168 -2.28 14.13 -0.74
N CYS A 169 -1.73 13.16 -1.47
CA CYS A 169 -1.27 13.32 -2.86
C CYS A 169 -2.46 13.39 -3.85
N VAL A 170 -3.33 14.39 -3.68
CA VAL A 170 -4.57 14.58 -4.44
C VAL A 170 -4.48 15.76 -5.42
N TYR A 171 -3.58 16.73 -5.16
CA TYR A 171 -3.34 17.95 -5.97
C TYR A 171 -4.57 18.84 -6.18
N HIS A 172 -5.60 18.71 -5.34
CA HIS A 172 -6.84 19.46 -5.46
C HIS A 172 -7.48 19.68 -4.09
N GLN A 173 -7.63 20.95 -3.68
CA GLN A 173 -8.11 21.30 -2.34
C GLN A 173 -9.43 20.61 -1.97
N ARG A 174 -10.40 20.59 -2.87
CA ARG A 174 -11.70 19.94 -2.61
C ARG A 174 -11.61 18.44 -2.42
N GLY A 175 -10.63 17.80 -3.06
CA GLY A 175 -10.33 16.38 -2.84
C GLY A 175 -9.70 16.14 -1.46
N ILE A 176 -8.81 17.03 -1.03
CA ILE A 176 -8.23 16.99 0.33
C ILE A 176 -9.31 17.25 1.39
N ASP A 177 -10.18 18.25 1.18
CA ASP A 177 -11.31 18.53 2.08
C ASP A 177 -12.19 17.27 2.25
N LEU A 178 -12.54 16.60 1.15
CA LEU A 178 -13.33 15.37 1.18
C LEU A 178 -12.59 14.24 1.92
N LEU A 179 -11.29 14.08 1.68
CA LEU A 179 -10.48 13.08 2.38
C LEU A 179 -10.53 13.30 3.91
N LEU A 180 -10.36 14.54 4.35
CA LEU A 180 -10.41 14.94 5.76
C LEU A 180 -11.81 14.80 6.38
N ASP A 181 -12.87 14.97 5.59
CA ASP A 181 -14.25 14.78 6.05
C ASP A 181 -14.62 13.30 6.24
N VAL A 182 -13.99 12.40 5.48
CA VAL A 182 -14.34 10.98 5.43
C VAL A 182 -13.40 10.13 6.29
N ILE A 183 -12.09 10.41 6.24
CA ILE A 183 -11.05 9.60 6.91
C ILE A 183 -10.56 10.35 8.16
N PRO A 184 -10.49 9.68 9.33
CA PRO A 184 -9.94 10.28 10.53
C PRO A 184 -8.49 10.76 10.31
N THR A 185 -8.15 11.94 10.82
CA THR A 185 -6.83 12.56 10.61
C THR A 185 -5.66 11.70 11.08
N LYS A 186 -5.87 10.84 12.09
CA LYS A 186 -4.85 9.88 12.54
C LYS A 186 -4.46 8.84 11.48
N ASN A 187 -5.28 8.68 10.44
CA ASN A 187 -5.04 7.76 9.32
C ASN A 187 -4.59 8.50 8.06
N ILE A 188 -4.25 9.79 8.15
CA ILE A 188 -3.81 10.60 7.02
C ILE A 188 -2.36 11.00 7.22
N LEU A 189 -1.55 10.81 6.19
CA LEU A 189 -0.14 11.16 6.14
C LEU A 189 0.04 12.37 5.19
N PHE A 190 1.01 13.21 5.54
CA PHE A 190 1.38 14.38 4.72
C PHE A 190 2.82 14.24 4.23
#